data_fc7ced7e76cf4aa0784ac2746ecf103b
#
_entry.id   fc7ced7e76cf4aa0784ac2746ecf103b
#
_cell.length_a   1.000
_cell.length_b   1.000
_cell.length_c   1.000
_cell.angle_alpha   90.00
_cell.angle_beta   90.00
_cell.angle_gamma   90.00
#
_symmetry.space_group_name_H-M   'P 1'
#
loop_
_entity.id
_entity.type
_entity.pdbx_description
1 polymer ?
#
loop_
_entity_poly.entity_id
_entity_poly.type
_entity_poly.pdbx_seq_one_letter_code
_entity_poly.pdbx_strand_id
1 'polypeptide(L)'
;MVKALFAENPGVVIEVSDEHKEEFKEFMEDAGVGYAKIGYPVEDSRTIVVKAGDEEKTFDIDALRDTWYKTSYLLDRKQSFNGKAKERFENYKKQPIEMKFNKDFKGTLAQYGISADRRQPSGVKAAIIREKGTNGEREMAYCLYLAGFDVKDVMMTDLISGRETLEDINMIVFCGGFSNSDVLGSAKGWAGAFLFNPKAKEALDKFYARKDTLSLGICNGCQLMIELGLTGAAGAKMLHNDSHKFESEFISLSIPQNNSVMFGSLSGNKLGLWVAHGEGKFSLPEAESTYNVIAKYNYAGYPANPNGSDYNVAGICSADGRHLCMMPHLERAIFPWQNAWYPADRRQDEVTPWIEAFVNARKWVEAQK
;
A
#
# COMPACT_ATOMS: atom_id res chain seq x y z
N MET A 1 35.08 21.48 17.24
CA MET A 1 33.80 21.33 16.49
C MET A 1 33.96 20.69 15.12
N VAL A 2 34.61 21.32 14.12
CA VAL A 2 34.71 20.78 12.75
C VAL A 2 35.29 19.38 12.70
N LYS A 3 36.41 19.11 13.38
CA LYS A 3 37.02 17.77 13.43
C LYS A 3 36.09 16.70 14.03
N ALA A 4 35.26 17.05 14.99
CA ALA A 4 34.30 16.11 15.60
C ALA A 4 33.16 15.77 14.65
N LEU A 5 32.64 16.77 13.88
CA LEU A 5 31.52 16.59 12.97
C LEU A 5 31.90 15.92 11.63
N PHE A 6 33.15 16.09 11.17
CA PHE A 6 33.60 15.66 9.85
C PHE A 6 34.83 14.74 9.90
N ALA A 7 34.98 13.97 10.98
CA ALA A 7 36.14 13.07 11.15
C ALA A 7 36.18 11.89 10.19
N GLU A 8 35.08 11.57 9.49
CA GLU A 8 34.94 10.45 8.55
C GLU A 8 35.38 9.07 9.11
N ASN A 9 35.40 8.93 10.44
CA ASN A 9 35.65 7.64 11.06
C ASN A 9 34.43 6.71 10.86
N PRO A 10 34.68 5.44 10.50
CA PRO A 10 33.58 4.49 10.37
C PRO A 10 32.89 4.31 11.74
N GLY A 11 31.58 4.40 11.73
CA GLY A 11 30.77 4.25 12.95
C GLY A 11 29.29 4.26 12.63
N VAL A 12 28.50 3.88 13.64
CA VAL A 12 27.04 3.88 13.58
C VAL A 12 26.52 4.68 14.77
N VAL A 13 25.56 5.55 14.53
CA VAL A 13 24.80 6.23 15.57
C VAL A 13 23.48 5.50 15.73
N ILE A 14 23.19 5.07 16.95
CA ILE A 14 21.97 4.35 17.31
C ILE A 14 21.26 5.05 18.46
N GLU A 15 19.95 4.91 18.53
CA GLU A 15 19.14 5.32 19.67
C GLU A 15 18.81 4.08 20.51
N VAL A 16 19.04 4.17 21.81
CA VAL A 16 18.74 3.11 22.77
C VAL A 16 17.84 3.71 23.85
N SER A 17 16.70 3.07 24.12
CA SER A 17 15.82 3.50 25.23
C SER A 17 16.52 3.37 26.58
N ASP A 18 16.12 4.18 27.55
CA ASP A 18 16.68 4.09 28.91
C ASP A 18 16.46 2.72 29.55
N GLU A 19 15.36 2.03 29.18
CA GLU A 19 15.04 0.67 29.64
C GLU A 19 16.07 -0.37 29.19
N HIS A 20 16.57 -0.27 27.97
CA HIS A 20 17.52 -1.23 27.37
C HIS A 20 18.98 -0.79 27.46
N LYS A 21 19.29 0.28 28.18
CA LYS A 21 20.62 0.87 28.20
C LYS A 21 21.68 -0.05 28.81
N GLU A 22 21.37 -0.75 29.89
CA GLU A 22 22.34 -1.65 30.53
C GLU A 22 22.52 -2.93 29.72
N GLU A 23 21.45 -3.51 29.18
CA GLU A 23 21.51 -4.64 28.24
C GLU A 23 22.38 -4.31 27.01
N PHE A 24 22.20 -3.12 26.45
CA PHE A 24 23.04 -2.65 25.33
C PHE A 24 24.53 -2.58 25.71
N LYS A 25 24.87 -2.08 26.88
CA LYS A 25 26.26 -2.01 27.34
C LYS A 25 26.88 -3.39 27.45
N GLU A 26 26.20 -4.31 28.16
CA GLU A 26 26.66 -5.71 28.31
C GLU A 26 26.89 -6.35 26.93
N PHE A 27 25.94 -6.19 26.02
CA PHE A 27 26.08 -6.72 24.65
C PHE A 27 27.29 -6.17 23.92
N MET A 28 27.56 -4.85 24.01
CA MET A 28 28.69 -4.21 23.34
C MET A 28 30.04 -4.62 23.96
N GLU A 29 30.09 -4.78 25.29
CA GLU A 29 31.26 -5.26 26.00
C GLU A 29 31.58 -6.72 25.64
N ASP A 30 30.59 -7.59 25.63
CA ASP A 30 30.72 -8.99 25.23
C ASP A 30 31.18 -9.14 23.78
N ALA A 31 30.68 -8.28 22.89
CA ALA A 31 31.07 -8.24 21.48
C ALA A 31 32.47 -7.60 21.25
N GLY A 32 33.10 -7.01 22.27
CA GLY A 32 34.36 -6.29 22.13
C GLY A 32 34.28 -5.04 21.24
N VAL A 33 33.10 -4.41 21.13
CA VAL A 33 32.85 -3.23 20.31
C VAL A 33 32.84 -1.96 21.14
N GLY A 34 33.70 -1.00 20.77
CA GLY A 34 33.76 0.30 21.41
C GLY A 34 32.50 1.13 21.17
N TYR A 35 31.96 1.74 22.21
CA TYR A 35 30.81 2.64 22.11
C TYR A 35 30.98 3.87 23.00
N ALA A 36 30.24 4.94 22.68
CA ALA A 36 30.18 6.14 23.51
C ALA A 36 28.79 6.79 23.44
N LYS A 37 28.31 7.28 24.58
CA LYS A 37 27.11 8.12 24.59
C LYS A 37 27.47 9.50 24.02
N ILE A 38 26.85 9.89 22.92
CA ILE A 38 27.09 11.16 22.24
C ILE A 38 25.99 12.20 22.46
N GLY A 39 24.83 11.80 22.99
CA GLY A 39 23.70 12.70 23.21
C GLY A 39 22.42 11.99 23.57
N TYR A 40 21.32 12.68 23.40
CA TYR A 40 19.96 12.17 23.56
C TYR A 40 19.00 12.96 22.65
N PRO A 41 17.93 12.32 22.15
CA PRO A 41 16.87 13.02 21.43
C PRO A 41 16.06 13.91 22.36
N VAL A 42 15.51 15.00 21.84
CA VAL A 42 14.64 15.94 22.54
C VAL A 42 13.33 16.03 21.78
N GLU A 43 12.23 15.68 22.43
CA GLU A 43 10.89 15.89 21.88
C GLU A 43 10.61 17.38 21.68
N ASP A 44 9.71 17.69 20.74
CA ASP A 44 9.24 19.05 20.42
C ASP A 44 10.32 20.06 20.01
N SER A 45 11.54 19.60 19.73
CA SER A 45 12.62 20.42 19.23
C SER A 45 12.98 20.10 17.79
N ARG A 46 13.07 21.12 16.96
CA ARG A 46 13.58 21.00 15.59
C ARG A 46 14.98 21.59 15.43
N THR A 47 15.78 21.43 16.49
CA THR A 47 17.19 21.86 16.49
C THR A 47 18.11 20.73 16.90
N ILE A 48 19.35 20.78 16.41
CA ILE A 48 20.45 19.93 16.87
C ILE A 48 21.44 20.84 17.58
N VAL A 49 21.66 20.59 18.88
CA VAL A 49 22.68 21.29 19.65
C VAL A 49 23.90 20.40 19.73
N VAL A 50 25.04 20.88 19.24
CA VAL A 50 26.32 20.16 19.29
C VAL A 50 27.29 20.92 20.20
N LYS A 51 27.82 20.19 21.19
CA LYS A 51 28.86 20.67 22.13
C LYS A 51 30.13 19.89 21.94
N ALA A 52 31.26 20.58 21.80
CA ALA A 52 32.58 19.97 21.69
C ALA A 52 33.60 20.86 22.41
N GLY A 53 34.01 20.46 23.63
CA GLY A 53 34.75 21.31 24.56
C GLY A 53 33.92 22.53 24.93
N ASP A 54 34.51 23.72 24.80
CA ASP A 54 33.86 25.01 25.11
C ASP A 54 33.04 25.55 23.94
N GLU A 55 33.05 24.87 22.78
CA GLU A 55 32.26 25.27 21.62
C GLU A 55 30.86 24.67 21.66
N GLU A 56 29.86 25.51 21.42
CA GLU A 56 28.46 25.09 21.22
C GLU A 56 27.93 25.66 19.92
N LYS A 57 27.21 24.84 19.12
CA LYS A 57 26.52 25.28 17.91
C LYS A 57 25.13 24.65 17.86
N THR A 58 24.16 25.47 17.48
CA THR A 58 22.78 25.05 17.22
C THR A 58 22.51 25.08 15.73
N PHE A 59 21.91 24.01 15.23
CA PHE A 59 21.51 23.87 13.84
C PHE A 59 20.00 23.68 13.76
N ASP A 60 19.36 24.39 12.85
CA ASP A 60 17.95 24.16 12.48
C ASP A 60 17.85 22.95 11.58
N ILE A 61 17.08 21.93 11.98
CA ILE A 61 16.92 20.65 11.24
C ILE A 61 16.31 20.90 9.85
N ASP A 62 15.36 21.82 9.75
CA ASP A 62 14.68 22.09 8.49
C ASP A 62 15.60 22.79 7.49
N ALA A 63 16.41 23.74 7.95
CA ALA A 63 17.40 24.41 7.13
C ALA A 63 18.51 23.43 6.66
N LEU A 64 18.95 22.52 7.54
CA LEU A 64 19.90 21.45 7.16
C LEU A 64 19.29 20.52 6.14
N ARG A 65 18.04 20.08 6.34
CA ARG A 65 17.32 19.23 5.38
C ARG A 65 17.18 19.91 4.04
N ASP A 66 16.79 21.17 4.02
CA ASP A 66 16.60 21.91 2.77
C ASP A 66 17.94 22.07 2.01
N THR A 67 19.02 22.30 2.72
CA THR A 67 20.37 22.32 2.16
C THR A 67 20.78 20.98 1.57
N TRP A 68 20.58 19.90 2.32
CA TRP A 68 20.90 18.53 1.91
C TRP A 68 20.06 18.09 0.71
N TYR A 69 18.75 18.35 0.74
CA TYR A 69 17.81 17.90 -0.30
C TYR A 69 17.82 18.77 -1.55
N LYS A 70 18.44 19.96 -1.51
CA LYS A 70 18.41 20.95 -2.60
C LYS A 70 18.86 20.38 -3.95
N THR A 71 19.92 19.59 -3.98
CA THR A 71 20.42 18.99 -5.22
C THR A 71 19.38 18.03 -5.82
N SER A 72 18.81 17.16 -5.00
CA SER A 72 17.75 16.22 -5.42
C SER A 72 16.52 16.99 -5.94
N TYR A 73 16.12 18.07 -5.26
CA TYR A 73 15.04 18.93 -5.70
C TYR A 73 15.32 19.58 -7.07
N LEU A 74 16.55 20.06 -7.30
CA LEU A 74 16.93 20.66 -8.58
C LEU A 74 16.91 19.66 -9.74
N LEU A 75 17.25 18.40 -9.49
CA LEU A 75 17.13 17.31 -10.46
C LEU A 75 15.66 16.92 -10.67
N ASP A 76 14.89 16.77 -9.59
CA ASP A 76 13.47 16.43 -9.64
C ASP A 76 12.66 17.45 -10.45
N ARG A 77 12.98 18.74 -10.34
CA ARG A 77 12.37 19.82 -11.16
C ARG A 77 12.51 19.64 -12.66
N LYS A 78 13.51 18.87 -13.11
CA LYS A 78 13.73 18.57 -14.54
C LYS A 78 12.96 17.33 -15.00
N GLN A 79 12.52 16.50 -14.06
CA GLN A 79 11.84 15.24 -14.33
C GLN A 79 10.34 15.28 -14.04
N SER A 80 9.92 16.07 -13.05
CA SER A 80 8.52 16.17 -12.61
C SER A 80 7.80 17.34 -13.29
N PHE A 81 6.59 17.07 -13.75
CA PHE A 81 5.70 18.08 -14.34
C PHE A 81 4.87 18.81 -13.26
N ASN A 82 4.13 19.82 -13.68
CA ASN A 82 3.10 20.52 -12.91
C ASN A 82 3.58 21.05 -11.54
N GLY A 83 4.87 21.38 -11.38
CA GLY A 83 5.41 21.90 -10.13
C GLY A 83 5.53 20.90 -8.99
N LYS A 84 5.31 19.60 -9.25
CA LYS A 84 5.30 18.54 -8.21
C LYS A 84 6.61 18.42 -7.44
N ALA A 85 7.75 18.63 -8.07
CA ALA A 85 9.03 18.68 -7.37
C ALA A 85 9.06 19.75 -6.27
N LYS A 86 8.44 20.92 -6.51
CA LYS A 86 8.35 21.99 -5.51
C LYS A 86 7.40 21.61 -4.38
N GLU A 87 6.24 21.04 -4.69
CA GLU A 87 5.29 20.55 -3.68
C GLU A 87 5.97 19.51 -2.77
N ARG A 88 6.70 18.52 -3.32
CA ARG A 88 7.46 17.53 -2.54
C ARG A 88 8.47 18.20 -1.61
N PHE A 89 9.22 19.16 -2.12
CA PHE A 89 10.23 19.87 -1.34
C PHE A 89 9.63 20.63 -0.16
N GLU A 90 8.46 21.26 -0.34
CA GLU A 90 7.82 22.16 0.63
C GLU A 90 6.85 21.44 1.59
N ASN A 91 6.31 20.29 1.20
CA ASN A 91 5.22 19.65 1.94
C ASN A 91 5.67 18.61 2.99
N TYR A 92 6.94 18.26 3.05
CA TYR A 92 7.40 17.15 3.93
C TYR A 92 7.03 17.35 5.42
N LYS A 93 6.95 18.58 5.91
CA LYS A 93 6.51 18.91 7.28
C LYS A 93 4.99 18.94 7.45
N LYS A 94 4.26 19.13 6.35
CA LYS A 94 2.82 19.39 6.36
C LYS A 94 1.97 18.14 6.17
N GLN A 95 2.62 17.04 5.83
CA GLN A 95 1.96 15.78 5.48
C GLN A 95 2.59 14.61 6.25
N PRO A 96 2.53 14.63 7.60
CA PRO A 96 3.05 13.52 8.40
C PRO A 96 2.28 12.23 8.07
N ILE A 97 2.97 11.09 8.17
CA ILE A 97 2.31 9.79 8.13
C ILE A 97 1.43 9.67 9.37
N GLU A 98 0.15 9.40 9.17
CA GLU A 98 -0.81 9.22 10.24
C GLU A 98 -1.36 7.79 10.22
N MET A 99 -1.32 7.12 11.37
CA MET A 99 -2.02 5.87 11.57
C MET A 99 -2.98 6.00 12.75
N LYS A 100 -4.19 5.48 12.55
CA LYS A 100 -5.23 5.38 13.56
C LYS A 100 -5.97 4.07 13.37
N PHE A 101 -5.97 3.24 14.37
CA PHE A 101 -6.64 1.95 14.34
C PHE A 101 -7.96 2.00 15.09
N ASN A 102 -8.91 1.19 14.66
CA ASN A 102 -10.14 0.96 15.40
C ASN A 102 -9.83 0.40 16.78
N LYS A 103 -10.62 0.78 17.79
CA LYS A 103 -10.39 0.40 19.18
C LYS A 103 -10.38 -1.10 19.43
N ASP A 104 -11.09 -1.86 18.60
CA ASP A 104 -11.21 -3.32 18.72
C ASP A 104 -10.03 -4.07 18.07
N PHE A 105 -9.15 -3.38 17.37
CA PHE A 105 -7.98 -3.99 16.75
C PHE A 105 -6.92 -4.36 17.81
N LYS A 106 -6.64 -5.66 17.93
CA LYS A 106 -5.69 -6.22 18.91
C LYS A 106 -4.31 -6.53 18.34
N GLY A 107 -4.16 -6.53 17.02
CA GLY A 107 -2.90 -6.81 16.33
C GLY A 107 -2.48 -8.28 16.31
N THR A 108 -3.34 -9.22 16.67
CA THR A 108 -3.01 -10.63 16.75
C THR A 108 -3.71 -11.47 15.68
N LEU A 109 -3.05 -12.51 15.19
CA LEU A 109 -3.64 -13.48 14.27
C LEU A 109 -4.87 -14.18 14.90
N ALA A 110 -4.79 -14.45 16.20
CA ALA A 110 -5.87 -15.09 16.97
C ALA A 110 -7.17 -14.28 16.95
N GLN A 111 -7.10 -12.94 16.90
CA GLN A 111 -8.29 -12.06 16.78
C GLN A 111 -9.16 -12.44 15.59
N TYR A 112 -8.54 -12.87 14.50
CA TYR A 112 -9.21 -13.20 13.24
C TYR A 112 -9.43 -14.70 13.03
N GLY A 113 -9.00 -15.53 13.99
CA GLY A 113 -9.05 -16.99 13.85
C GLY A 113 -8.08 -17.52 12.80
N ILE A 114 -6.99 -16.80 12.55
CA ILE A 114 -5.96 -17.17 11.58
C ILE A 114 -5.00 -18.18 12.21
N SER A 115 -4.73 -19.26 11.45
CA SER A 115 -3.65 -20.21 11.72
C SER A 115 -2.66 -20.15 10.55
N ALA A 116 -1.45 -19.65 10.82
CA ALA A 116 -0.38 -19.59 9.81
C ALA A 116 0.10 -20.98 9.37
N ASP A 117 -0.14 -22.00 10.20
CA ASP A 117 0.27 -23.38 9.96
C ASP A 117 -0.85 -24.25 9.38
N ARG A 118 -1.91 -23.66 8.85
CA ARG A 118 -3.02 -24.40 8.25
C ARG A 118 -2.52 -25.36 7.15
N ARG A 119 -2.87 -26.65 7.28
CA ARG A 119 -2.48 -27.69 6.32
C ARG A 119 -3.66 -28.25 5.53
N GLN A 120 -4.88 -28.09 6.06
CA GLN A 120 -6.08 -28.63 5.42
C GLN A 120 -6.76 -27.57 4.54
N PRO A 121 -7.28 -27.95 3.36
CA PRO A 121 -8.09 -27.07 2.54
C PRO A 121 -9.32 -26.59 3.31
N SER A 122 -9.72 -25.35 3.05
CA SER A 122 -10.92 -24.74 3.62
C SER A 122 -12.17 -24.97 2.76
N GLY A 123 -11.97 -25.28 1.48
CA GLY A 123 -13.03 -25.36 0.48
C GLY A 123 -13.51 -23.97 0.01
N VAL A 124 -12.91 -22.87 0.49
CA VAL A 124 -13.21 -21.51 0.02
C VAL A 124 -12.12 -21.09 -0.96
N LYS A 125 -12.46 -20.98 -2.24
CA LYS A 125 -11.46 -20.85 -3.30
C LYS A 125 -11.28 -19.41 -3.77
N ALA A 126 -10.02 -18.99 -3.87
CA ALA A 126 -9.64 -17.73 -4.52
C ALA A 126 -8.68 -18.00 -5.69
N ALA A 127 -8.85 -17.27 -6.79
CA ALA A 127 -7.94 -17.31 -7.91
C ALA A 127 -7.19 -15.99 -8.05
N ILE A 128 -5.89 -16.06 -8.23
CA ILE A 128 -5.05 -14.93 -8.61
C ILE A 128 -4.91 -14.96 -10.12
N ILE A 129 -5.50 -13.97 -10.79
CA ILE A 129 -5.43 -13.85 -12.24
C ILE A 129 -4.18 -13.07 -12.62
N ARG A 130 -3.36 -13.68 -13.45
CA ARG A 130 -2.08 -13.11 -13.89
C ARG A 130 -1.99 -12.99 -15.40
N GLU A 131 -1.32 -11.93 -15.83
CA GLU A 131 -0.88 -11.73 -17.19
C GLU A 131 0.64 -11.56 -17.24
N LYS A 132 1.25 -11.71 -18.38
CA LYS A 132 2.67 -11.44 -18.57
C LYS A 132 3.01 -10.02 -18.09
N GLY A 133 3.95 -9.90 -17.17
CA GLY A 133 4.40 -8.63 -16.59
C GLY A 133 3.71 -8.24 -15.28
N THR A 134 2.72 -9.02 -14.79
CA THR A 134 2.17 -8.82 -13.44
C THR A 134 3.16 -9.28 -12.36
N ASN A 135 3.03 -8.72 -11.16
CA ASN A 135 3.80 -9.11 -9.97
C ASN A 135 2.96 -8.98 -8.70
N GLY A 136 3.52 -9.40 -7.55
CA GLY A 136 2.84 -9.35 -6.26
C GLY A 136 1.93 -10.55 -6.01
N GLU A 137 1.93 -11.54 -6.88
CA GLU A 137 1.11 -12.75 -6.75
C GLU A 137 1.44 -13.57 -5.50
N ARG A 138 2.70 -13.58 -5.06
CA ARG A 138 3.13 -14.34 -3.87
C ARG A 138 2.64 -13.68 -2.59
N GLU A 139 2.82 -12.37 -2.47
CA GLU A 139 2.31 -11.59 -1.35
C GLU A 139 0.79 -11.71 -1.27
N MET A 140 0.11 -11.58 -2.41
CA MET A 140 -1.34 -11.71 -2.48
C MET A 140 -1.80 -13.14 -2.12
N ALA A 141 -1.13 -14.17 -2.64
CA ALA A 141 -1.42 -15.58 -2.30
C ALA A 141 -1.27 -15.82 -0.81
N TYR A 142 -0.24 -15.24 -0.18
CA TYR A 142 -0.02 -15.38 1.24
C TYR A 142 -1.09 -14.68 2.08
N CYS A 143 -1.52 -13.49 1.70
CA CYS A 143 -2.63 -12.79 2.35
C CYS A 143 -3.93 -13.61 2.30
N LEU A 144 -4.27 -14.14 1.13
CA LEU A 144 -5.44 -14.99 0.93
C LEU A 144 -5.33 -16.31 1.72
N TYR A 145 -4.16 -16.96 1.71
CA TYR A 145 -3.89 -18.17 2.47
C TYR A 145 -4.06 -17.93 3.97
N LEU A 146 -3.46 -16.87 4.51
CA LEU A 146 -3.60 -16.51 5.93
C LEU A 146 -5.07 -16.28 6.30
N ALA A 147 -5.81 -15.58 5.46
CA ALA A 147 -7.24 -15.35 5.66
C ALA A 147 -8.08 -16.62 5.57
N GLY A 148 -7.52 -17.74 5.06
CA GLY A 148 -8.16 -19.05 5.02
C GLY A 148 -8.71 -19.46 3.64
N PHE A 149 -8.32 -18.81 2.55
CA PHE A 149 -8.65 -19.26 1.19
C PHE A 149 -7.73 -20.41 0.73
N ASP A 150 -8.27 -21.26 -0.12
CA ASP A 150 -7.51 -22.18 -0.97
C ASP A 150 -7.18 -21.44 -2.26
N VAL A 151 -5.90 -21.12 -2.47
CA VAL A 151 -5.46 -20.19 -3.53
C VAL A 151 -5.07 -20.95 -4.78
N LYS A 152 -5.60 -20.50 -5.93
CA LYS A 152 -5.27 -21.02 -7.27
C LYS A 152 -4.58 -19.92 -8.07
N ASP A 153 -3.46 -20.25 -8.69
CA ASP A 153 -2.77 -19.39 -9.64
C ASP A 153 -3.35 -19.62 -11.05
N VAL A 154 -3.83 -18.56 -11.70
CA VAL A 154 -4.50 -18.62 -12.99
C VAL A 154 -3.86 -17.65 -13.96
N MET A 155 -3.26 -18.18 -15.03
CA MET A 155 -2.72 -17.35 -16.12
C MET A 155 -3.82 -16.99 -17.12
N MET A 156 -3.71 -15.84 -17.77
CA MET A 156 -4.62 -15.47 -18.86
C MET A 156 -4.70 -16.55 -19.96
N THR A 157 -3.59 -17.25 -20.21
CA THR A 157 -3.57 -18.40 -21.16
C THR A 157 -4.50 -19.55 -20.75
N ASP A 158 -4.80 -19.71 -19.46
CA ASP A 158 -5.75 -20.73 -18.98
C ASP A 158 -7.19 -20.32 -19.31
N LEU A 159 -7.52 -19.04 -19.11
CA LEU A 159 -8.84 -18.49 -19.48
C LEU A 159 -9.03 -18.46 -20.99
N ILE A 160 -8.00 -18.01 -21.75
CA ILE A 160 -8.03 -17.95 -23.21
C ILE A 160 -8.22 -19.33 -23.85
N SER A 161 -7.57 -20.35 -23.30
CA SER A 161 -7.71 -21.73 -23.78
C SER A 161 -9.00 -22.41 -23.33
N GLY A 162 -9.62 -21.90 -22.25
CA GLY A 162 -10.78 -22.51 -21.61
C GLY A 162 -10.42 -23.67 -20.67
N ARG A 163 -9.15 -23.78 -20.26
CA ARG A 163 -8.73 -24.71 -19.17
C ARG A 163 -9.24 -24.29 -17.80
N GLU A 164 -9.47 -22.97 -17.65
CA GLU A 164 -10.06 -22.35 -16.46
C GLU A 164 -11.35 -21.61 -16.86
N THR A 165 -12.40 -21.79 -16.06
CA THR A 165 -13.75 -21.21 -16.28
C THR A 165 -14.21 -20.35 -15.13
N LEU A 166 -13.49 -20.36 -14.00
CA LEU A 166 -13.80 -19.66 -12.75
C LEU A 166 -15.12 -20.12 -12.06
N GLU A 167 -15.75 -21.19 -12.53
CA GLU A 167 -17.07 -21.66 -12.02
C GLU A 167 -16.98 -22.09 -10.54
N ASP A 168 -15.87 -22.66 -10.10
CA ASP A 168 -15.62 -23.11 -8.75
C ASP A 168 -14.89 -22.08 -7.85
N ILE A 169 -14.66 -20.88 -8.38
CA ILE A 169 -13.94 -19.79 -7.69
C ILE A 169 -14.94 -18.83 -7.06
N ASN A 170 -14.72 -18.46 -5.79
CA ASN A 170 -15.55 -17.49 -5.07
C ASN A 170 -14.94 -16.07 -5.05
N MET A 171 -13.62 -15.97 -5.14
CA MET A 171 -12.93 -14.67 -5.18
C MET A 171 -11.87 -14.67 -6.28
N ILE A 172 -11.83 -13.63 -7.09
CA ILE A 172 -10.71 -13.38 -8.00
C ILE A 172 -9.93 -12.16 -7.57
N VAL A 173 -8.61 -12.22 -7.78
CA VAL A 173 -7.72 -11.08 -7.56
C VAL A 173 -6.92 -10.82 -8.82
N PHE A 174 -6.97 -9.59 -9.29
CA PHE A 174 -6.09 -9.08 -10.34
C PHE A 174 -4.89 -8.40 -9.67
N CYS A 175 -3.70 -8.97 -9.86
CA CYS A 175 -2.47 -8.45 -9.25
C CYS A 175 -1.99 -7.14 -9.88
N GLY A 176 -1.08 -6.48 -9.18
CA GLY A 176 -0.32 -5.36 -9.70
C GLY A 176 0.73 -5.75 -10.75
N GLY A 177 1.54 -4.80 -11.15
CA GLY A 177 2.63 -4.98 -12.11
C GLY A 177 2.47 -4.12 -13.34
N PHE A 178 2.97 -4.64 -14.47
CA PHE A 178 3.03 -3.97 -15.77
C PHE A 178 2.62 -4.97 -16.87
N SER A 179 1.33 -5.32 -16.89
CA SER A 179 0.82 -6.31 -17.84
C SER A 179 1.14 -5.90 -19.27
N ASN A 180 1.69 -6.85 -20.06
CA ASN A 180 2.14 -6.62 -21.43
C ASN A 180 3.10 -5.43 -21.58
N SER A 181 3.90 -5.13 -20.52
CA SER A 181 4.85 -4.01 -20.45
C SER A 181 4.22 -2.63 -20.69
N ASP A 182 2.91 -2.50 -20.44
CA ASP A 182 2.10 -1.28 -20.63
C ASP A 182 2.23 -0.64 -22.04
N VAL A 183 2.55 -1.44 -23.07
CA VAL A 183 2.86 -0.95 -24.44
C VAL A 183 1.72 -0.10 -25.02
N LEU A 184 0.47 -0.43 -24.72
CA LEU A 184 -0.71 0.30 -25.17
C LEU A 184 -1.28 1.27 -24.11
N GLY A 185 -0.59 1.40 -22.98
CA GLY A 185 -1.06 2.02 -21.74
C GLY A 185 -1.37 0.95 -20.70
N SER A 186 -1.40 1.37 -19.42
CA SER A 186 -1.54 0.47 -18.28
C SER A 186 -2.80 -0.39 -18.37
N ALA A 187 -2.62 -1.71 -18.23
CA ALA A 187 -3.62 -2.77 -18.30
C ALA A 187 -4.41 -2.90 -19.61
N LYS A 188 -4.16 -2.07 -20.62
CA LYS A 188 -4.95 -2.11 -21.88
C LYS A 188 -4.76 -3.39 -22.68
N GLY A 189 -3.54 -3.92 -22.75
CA GLY A 189 -3.27 -5.22 -23.36
C GLY A 189 -3.99 -6.36 -22.62
N TRP A 190 -4.01 -6.30 -21.32
CA TRP A 190 -4.68 -7.27 -20.46
C TRP A 190 -6.21 -7.18 -20.61
N ALA A 191 -6.77 -5.97 -20.65
CA ALA A 191 -8.18 -5.77 -20.92
C ALA A 191 -8.56 -6.31 -22.30
N GLY A 192 -7.71 -6.09 -23.33
CA GLY A 192 -7.89 -6.64 -24.68
C GLY A 192 -7.97 -8.16 -24.70
N ALA A 193 -7.17 -8.86 -23.85
CA ALA A 193 -7.22 -10.31 -23.74
C ALA A 193 -8.59 -10.82 -23.24
N PHE A 194 -9.25 -10.08 -22.34
CA PHE A 194 -10.63 -10.38 -21.93
C PHE A 194 -11.65 -10.00 -23.00
N LEU A 195 -11.57 -8.79 -23.53
CA LEU A 195 -12.60 -8.24 -24.43
C LEU A 195 -12.68 -8.98 -25.77
N PHE A 196 -11.53 -9.42 -26.32
CA PHE A 196 -11.43 -9.98 -27.65
C PHE A 196 -11.25 -11.50 -27.69
N ASN A 197 -11.19 -12.17 -26.54
CA ASN A 197 -11.20 -13.62 -26.47
C ASN A 197 -12.55 -14.13 -25.93
N PRO A 198 -13.36 -14.85 -26.72
CA PRO A 198 -14.70 -15.28 -26.30
C PRO A 198 -14.72 -16.11 -25.02
N LYS A 199 -13.75 -17.03 -24.82
CA LYS A 199 -13.69 -17.92 -23.66
C LYS A 199 -13.34 -17.15 -22.38
N ALA A 200 -12.32 -16.28 -22.46
CA ALA A 200 -11.91 -15.46 -21.33
C ALA A 200 -13.03 -14.48 -20.93
N LYS A 201 -13.69 -13.86 -21.93
CA LYS A 201 -14.83 -12.98 -21.69
C LYS A 201 -15.99 -13.73 -21.05
N GLU A 202 -16.36 -14.90 -21.57
CA GLU A 202 -17.46 -15.71 -21.03
C GLU A 202 -17.19 -16.13 -19.59
N ALA A 203 -15.97 -16.55 -19.27
CA ALA A 203 -15.59 -16.92 -17.91
C ALA A 203 -15.73 -15.72 -16.94
N LEU A 204 -15.26 -14.54 -17.36
CA LEU A 204 -15.37 -13.32 -16.58
C LEU A 204 -16.84 -12.87 -16.39
N ASP A 205 -17.63 -12.83 -17.48
CA ASP A 205 -19.03 -12.43 -17.47
C ASP A 205 -19.85 -13.35 -16.54
N LYS A 206 -19.66 -14.67 -16.63
CA LYS A 206 -20.31 -15.65 -15.75
C LYS A 206 -19.90 -15.45 -14.28
N PHE A 207 -18.64 -15.17 -14.02
CA PHE A 207 -18.14 -14.92 -12.66
C PHE A 207 -18.84 -13.69 -12.05
N TYR A 208 -18.89 -12.57 -12.78
CA TYR A 208 -19.52 -11.33 -12.29
C TYR A 208 -21.06 -11.41 -12.21
N ALA A 209 -21.69 -12.26 -13.00
CA ALA A 209 -23.14 -12.49 -12.94
C ALA A 209 -23.57 -13.23 -11.66
N ARG A 210 -22.68 -13.97 -11.02
CA ARG A 210 -22.94 -14.69 -9.77
C ARG A 210 -23.04 -13.72 -8.60
N LYS A 211 -23.84 -14.07 -7.58
CA LYS A 211 -24.02 -13.26 -6.37
C LYS A 211 -23.12 -13.68 -5.20
N ASP A 212 -22.48 -14.83 -5.32
CA ASP A 212 -21.59 -15.44 -4.31
C ASP A 212 -20.10 -15.22 -4.60
N THR A 213 -19.77 -14.17 -5.36
CA THR A 213 -18.40 -13.86 -5.80
C THR A 213 -17.94 -12.49 -5.37
N LEU A 214 -16.62 -12.38 -5.15
CA LEU A 214 -15.90 -11.16 -4.85
C LEU A 214 -14.76 -10.94 -5.84
N SER A 215 -14.39 -9.70 -6.09
CA SER A 215 -13.15 -9.38 -6.80
C SER A 215 -12.37 -8.24 -6.18
N LEU A 216 -11.05 -8.32 -6.32
CA LEU A 216 -10.09 -7.31 -5.88
C LEU A 216 -9.10 -7.01 -7.01
N GLY A 217 -8.95 -5.75 -7.38
CA GLY A 217 -7.91 -5.29 -8.30
C GLY A 217 -6.93 -4.35 -7.61
N ILE A 218 -5.64 -4.67 -7.66
CA ILE A 218 -4.58 -3.86 -7.06
C ILE A 218 -3.67 -3.29 -8.12
N CYS A 219 -3.41 -1.97 -8.09
CA CYS A 219 -2.49 -1.27 -8.98
C CYS A 219 -2.83 -1.55 -10.45
N ASN A 220 -2.04 -2.36 -11.18
CA ASN A 220 -2.35 -2.76 -12.54
C ASN A 220 -3.70 -3.53 -12.64
N GLY A 221 -4.05 -4.31 -11.64
CA GLY A 221 -5.37 -4.94 -11.53
C GLY A 221 -6.51 -3.92 -11.31
N CYS A 222 -6.25 -2.81 -10.60
CA CYS A 222 -7.21 -1.71 -10.48
C CYS A 222 -7.44 -1.04 -11.84
N GLN A 223 -6.37 -0.75 -12.58
CA GLN A 223 -6.45 -0.19 -13.93
C GLN A 223 -7.25 -1.12 -14.87
N LEU A 224 -7.02 -2.44 -14.77
CA LEU A 224 -7.79 -3.44 -15.51
C LEU A 224 -9.28 -3.37 -15.18
N MET A 225 -9.63 -3.35 -13.89
CA MET A 225 -11.03 -3.33 -13.48
C MET A 225 -11.76 -2.05 -13.93
N ILE A 226 -11.08 -0.92 -13.95
CA ILE A 226 -11.62 0.33 -14.50
C ILE A 226 -11.76 0.26 -16.01
N GLU A 227 -10.77 -0.24 -16.73
CA GLU A 227 -10.82 -0.38 -18.22
C GLU A 227 -11.95 -1.32 -18.66
N LEU A 228 -12.23 -2.37 -17.87
CA LEU A 228 -13.32 -3.32 -18.13
C LEU A 228 -14.68 -2.89 -17.55
N GLY A 229 -14.75 -1.77 -16.79
CA GLY A 229 -15.98 -1.30 -16.16
C GLY A 229 -16.52 -2.19 -15.05
N LEU A 230 -15.68 -3.01 -14.41
CA LEU A 230 -16.09 -4.06 -13.46
C LEU A 230 -16.61 -3.54 -12.11
N THR A 231 -16.36 -2.27 -11.78
CA THR A 231 -16.90 -1.61 -10.58
C THR A 231 -18.21 -0.87 -10.84
N GLY A 232 -18.61 -0.70 -12.11
CA GLY A 232 -19.77 0.10 -12.49
C GLY A 232 -19.61 1.61 -12.28
N ALA A 233 -18.38 2.09 -12.03
CA ALA A 233 -18.09 3.50 -11.82
C ALA A 233 -18.25 4.29 -13.12
N ALA A 234 -19.29 5.10 -13.22
CA ALA A 234 -19.66 5.82 -14.43
C ALA A 234 -18.53 6.77 -14.91
N GLY A 235 -18.06 6.59 -16.14
CA GLY A 235 -17.06 7.46 -16.76
C GLY A 235 -15.67 7.44 -16.16
N ALA A 236 -15.45 6.63 -15.13
CA ALA A 236 -14.14 6.53 -14.46
C ALA A 236 -13.04 6.08 -15.43
N LYS A 237 -11.87 6.69 -15.32
CA LYS A 237 -10.68 6.37 -16.12
C LYS A 237 -9.44 6.40 -15.25
N MET A 238 -8.42 5.62 -15.64
CA MET A 238 -7.08 5.74 -15.08
C MET A 238 -6.22 6.58 -16.01
N LEU A 239 -5.52 7.55 -15.43
CA LEU A 239 -4.67 8.48 -16.17
C LEU A 239 -3.25 8.47 -15.60
N HIS A 240 -2.31 9.10 -16.34
CA HIS A 240 -0.96 9.36 -15.84
C HIS A 240 -0.99 10.17 -14.54
N ASN A 241 -0.06 9.88 -13.65
CA ASN A 241 0.20 10.72 -12.49
C ASN A 241 0.43 12.18 -12.93
N ASP A 242 0.01 13.15 -12.14
CA ASP A 242 0.22 14.57 -12.45
C ASP A 242 1.71 14.94 -12.58
N SER A 243 2.60 14.21 -11.91
CA SER A 243 4.05 14.38 -12.03
C SER A 243 4.64 13.86 -13.35
N HIS A 244 3.87 13.08 -14.11
CA HIS A 244 4.30 12.33 -15.30
C HIS A 244 5.52 11.42 -15.07
N LYS A 245 5.69 10.95 -13.84
CA LYS A 245 6.71 9.97 -13.50
C LYS A 245 6.15 8.84 -12.64
N PHE A 246 6.93 7.79 -12.50
CA PHE A 246 6.64 6.70 -11.58
C PHE A 246 6.82 7.18 -10.14
N GLU A 247 5.77 7.04 -9.33
CA GLU A 247 5.78 7.37 -7.91
C GLU A 247 5.86 6.08 -7.10
N SER A 248 6.85 6.01 -6.21
CA SER A 248 7.06 4.89 -5.31
C SER A 248 7.36 5.43 -3.91
N GLU A 249 6.40 5.29 -3.01
CA GLU A 249 6.48 5.87 -1.67
C GLU A 249 5.53 5.19 -0.69
N PHE A 250 5.80 5.38 0.60
CA PHE A 250 4.92 4.98 1.68
C PHE A 250 4.02 6.15 2.05
N ILE A 251 2.72 5.91 2.05
CA ILE A 251 1.69 6.93 2.31
C ILE A 251 0.70 6.44 3.36
N SER A 252 -0.18 7.33 3.81
CA SER A 252 -1.32 6.93 4.63
C SER A 252 -2.66 7.24 3.94
N LEU A 253 -3.61 6.34 4.14
CA LEU A 253 -4.98 6.45 3.67
C LEU A 253 -5.95 6.62 4.82
N SER A 254 -7.06 7.30 4.58
CA SER A 254 -8.27 7.25 5.39
C SER A 254 -9.30 6.33 4.74
N ILE A 255 -9.97 5.53 5.57
CA ILE A 255 -11.06 4.64 5.13
C ILE A 255 -12.38 5.30 5.54
N PRO A 256 -13.12 5.92 4.59
CA PRO A 256 -14.43 6.51 4.88
C PRO A 256 -15.48 5.44 5.20
N GLN A 257 -16.65 5.86 5.67
CA GLN A 257 -17.80 4.96 5.78
C GLN A 257 -18.15 4.43 4.41
N ASN A 258 -18.23 3.12 4.28
CA ASN A 258 -18.48 2.44 3.02
C ASN A 258 -19.20 1.10 3.26
N ASN A 259 -19.78 0.53 2.20
CA ASN A 259 -20.48 -0.75 2.23
C ASN A 259 -19.68 -1.91 1.66
N SER A 260 -18.37 -1.71 1.41
CA SER A 260 -17.54 -2.78 0.84
C SER A 260 -17.51 -3.99 1.78
N VAL A 261 -17.69 -5.17 1.21
CA VAL A 261 -17.52 -6.44 1.93
C VAL A 261 -16.14 -6.51 2.60
N MET A 262 -15.10 -6.10 1.89
CA MET A 262 -13.73 -6.16 2.40
C MET A 262 -13.40 -5.04 3.38
N PHE A 263 -13.87 -3.80 3.12
CA PHE A 263 -13.41 -2.59 3.82
C PHE A 263 -14.43 -1.99 4.78
N GLY A 264 -15.68 -2.45 4.80
CA GLY A 264 -16.73 -1.85 5.63
C GLY A 264 -16.34 -1.76 7.10
N SER A 265 -15.78 -2.83 7.68
CA SER A 265 -15.34 -2.85 9.09
C SER A 265 -14.08 -2.03 9.35
N LEU A 266 -13.30 -1.72 8.31
CA LEU A 266 -12.12 -0.85 8.40
C LEU A 266 -12.47 0.63 8.43
N SER A 267 -13.75 1.00 8.26
CA SER A 267 -14.18 2.41 8.28
C SER A 267 -13.70 3.14 9.54
N GLY A 268 -13.18 4.35 9.35
CA GLY A 268 -12.65 5.18 10.43
C GLY A 268 -11.17 4.96 10.76
N ASN A 269 -10.52 3.95 10.19
CA ASN A 269 -9.07 3.78 10.27
C ASN A 269 -8.33 4.82 9.40
N LYS A 270 -7.10 5.13 9.82
CA LYS A 270 -6.04 5.68 8.97
C LYS A 270 -4.89 4.68 8.94
N LEU A 271 -4.51 4.23 7.77
CA LEU A 271 -3.57 3.12 7.60
C LEU A 271 -2.46 3.48 6.62
N GLY A 272 -1.24 3.04 6.93
CA GLY A 272 -0.08 3.18 6.04
C GLY A 272 0.00 2.04 5.03
N LEU A 273 0.49 2.34 3.82
CA LEU A 273 0.82 1.33 2.80
C LEU A 273 1.65 1.93 1.66
N TRP A 274 2.07 1.08 0.74
CA TRP A 274 2.93 1.44 -0.38
C TRP A 274 2.15 1.75 -1.65
N VAL A 275 2.64 2.72 -2.42
CA VAL A 275 2.27 2.98 -3.81
C VAL A 275 3.47 2.77 -4.72
N ALA A 276 3.22 2.33 -5.96
CA ALA A 276 4.25 2.09 -6.98
C ALA A 276 3.60 2.11 -8.36
N HIS A 277 3.41 3.30 -8.97
CA HIS A 277 2.69 3.44 -10.24
C HIS A 277 3.06 4.72 -11.02
N GLY A 278 2.91 4.68 -12.33
CA GLY A 278 3.04 5.82 -13.25
C GLY A 278 1.69 6.35 -13.77
N GLU A 279 0.66 5.49 -13.79
CA GLU A 279 -0.68 5.78 -14.30
C GLU A 279 -1.73 5.48 -13.21
N GLY A 280 -1.59 6.13 -12.04
CA GLY A 280 -2.43 5.84 -10.86
C GLY A 280 -3.57 6.81 -10.62
N LYS A 281 -3.73 7.83 -11.46
CA LYS A 281 -4.72 8.89 -11.26
C LYS A 281 -6.12 8.43 -11.61
N PHE A 282 -7.01 8.36 -10.63
CA PHE A 282 -8.44 8.26 -10.88
C PHE A 282 -8.96 9.57 -11.45
N SER A 283 -9.54 9.51 -12.65
CA SER A 283 -10.34 10.57 -13.23
C SER A 283 -11.82 10.21 -13.10
N LEU A 284 -12.54 10.98 -12.32
CA LEU A 284 -13.92 10.74 -11.91
C LEU A 284 -14.80 11.93 -12.32
N PRO A 285 -15.42 11.91 -13.52
CA PRO A 285 -16.10 13.07 -14.09
C PRO A 285 -17.40 13.46 -13.38
N GLU A 286 -18.01 12.53 -12.64
CA GLU A 286 -19.25 12.78 -11.90
C GLU A 286 -18.96 13.29 -10.47
N ALA A 287 -19.98 13.71 -9.74
CA ALA A 287 -19.86 14.09 -8.34
C ALA A 287 -19.34 12.93 -7.48
N GLU A 288 -18.54 13.22 -6.44
CA GLU A 288 -17.97 12.19 -5.56
C GLU A 288 -19.01 11.19 -5.03
N SER A 289 -20.20 11.70 -4.69
CA SER A 289 -21.32 10.88 -4.16
C SER A 289 -21.86 9.83 -5.13
N THR A 290 -21.49 9.90 -6.41
CA THR A 290 -21.84 8.90 -7.43
C THR A 290 -21.00 7.64 -7.29
N TYR A 291 -19.83 7.76 -6.68
CA TYR A 291 -18.86 6.69 -6.56
C TYR A 291 -18.86 6.10 -5.15
N ASN A 292 -18.75 4.79 -5.05
CA ASN A 292 -18.59 4.12 -3.76
C ASN A 292 -17.10 4.14 -3.37
N VAL A 293 -16.67 5.24 -2.76
CA VAL A 293 -15.27 5.47 -2.38
C VAL A 293 -14.96 4.72 -1.09
N ILE A 294 -13.95 3.83 -1.13
CA ILE A 294 -13.55 2.97 0.00
C ILE A 294 -12.24 3.40 0.66
N ALA A 295 -11.43 4.17 -0.04
CA ALA A 295 -10.16 4.65 0.47
C ALA A 295 -9.79 6.00 -0.16
N LYS A 296 -9.23 6.90 0.64
CA LYS A 296 -8.77 8.24 0.21
C LYS A 296 -7.36 8.51 0.71
N TYR A 297 -6.55 9.19 -0.08
CA TYR A 297 -5.30 9.75 0.38
C TYR A 297 -5.56 10.77 1.49
N ASN A 298 -4.77 10.74 2.57
CA ASN A 298 -5.01 11.60 3.75
C ASN A 298 -4.89 13.09 3.45
N TYR A 299 -4.10 13.46 2.45
CA TYR A 299 -3.88 14.85 2.05
C TYR A 299 -4.13 15.02 0.56
N ALA A 300 -4.67 16.17 0.18
CA ALA A 300 -4.96 16.49 -1.23
C ALA A 300 -3.68 16.81 -2.04
N GLY A 301 -2.70 17.38 -1.37
CA GLY A 301 -1.47 17.83 -2.03
C GLY A 301 -0.46 16.71 -2.22
N TYR A 302 0.36 16.83 -3.25
CA TYR A 302 1.49 15.96 -3.51
C TYR A 302 2.62 16.19 -2.45
N PRO A 303 3.36 15.17 -2.00
CA PRO A 303 3.34 13.81 -2.50
C PRO A 303 2.28 12.89 -1.85
N ALA A 304 1.61 13.26 -0.78
CA ALA A 304 0.67 12.39 -0.08
C ALA A 304 -0.56 11.97 -0.93
N ASN A 305 -0.99 12.77 -1.91
CA ASN A 305 -1.76 12.31 -3.07
C ASN A 305 -0.77 12.17 -4.25
N PRO A 306 -0.22 10.97 -4.49
CA PRO A 306 0.94 10.80 -5.36
C PRO A 306 0.62 10.97 -6.84
N ASN A 307 -0.63 10.80 -7.20
CA ASN A 307 -1.06 10.74 -8.60
C ASN A 307 -1.99 11.88 -9.02
N GLY A 308 -2.52 12.67 -8.07
CA GLY A 308 -3.47 13.73 -8.34
C GLY A 308 -4.90 13.24 -8.62
N SER A 309 -5.28 12.09 -8.08
CA SER A 309 -6.64 11.54 -8.21
C SER A 309 -7.71 12.52 -7.76
N ASP A 310 -8.80 12.59 -8.52
CA ASP A 310 -9.97 13.37 -8.17
C ASP A 310 -10.51 12.96 -6.80
N TYR A 311 -10.99 13.92 -6.00
CA TYR A 311 -11.49 13.71 -4.64
C TYR A 311 -10.53 13.00 -3.69
N ASN A 312 -9.23 12.94 -4.01
CA ASN A 312 -8.19 12.17 -3.31
C ASN A 312 -8.50 10.65 -3.27
N VAL A 313 -9.24 10.14 -4.22
CA VAL A 313 -9.63 8.73 -4.25
C VAL A 313 -8.41 7.83 -4.47
N ALA A 314 -8.26 6.84 -3.59
CA ALA A 314 -7.24 5.80 -3.68
C ALA A 314 -7.85 4.43 -4.07
N GLY A 315 -9.15 4.25 -3.85
CA GLY A 315 -9.88 3.03 -4.20
C GLY A 315 -11.40 3.22 -4.17
N ILE A 316 -12.07 2.45 -5.01
CA ILE A 316 -13.54 2.41 -5.15
C ILE A 316 -14.05 0.96 -5.17
N CYS A 317 -15.33 0.76 -4.93
CA CYS A 317 -15.95 -0.53 -5.17
C CYS A 317 -17.31 -0.41 -5.87
N SER A 318 -17.85 -1.54 -6.30
CA SER A 318 -19.18 -1.64 -6.88
C SER A 318 -20.27 -1.20 -5.88
N ALA A 319 -21.45 -0.82 -6.40
CA ALA A 319 -22.56 -0.36 -5.58
C ALA A 319 -23.01 -1.40 -4.53
N ASP A 320 -22.87 -2.69 -4.83
CA ASP A 320 -23.19 -3.80 -3.92
C ASP A 320 -22.02 -4.16 -2.96
N GLY A 321 -20.89 -3.46 -3.03
CA GLY A 321 -19.76 -3.62 -2.14
C GLY A 321 -18.86 -4.83 -2.41
N ARG A 322 -19.09 -5.61 -3.48
CA ARG A 322 -18.42 -6.87 -3.75
C ARG A 322 -17.15 -6.78 -4.59
N HIS A 323 -17.08 -5.83 -5.49
CA HIS A 323 -16.00 -5.72 -6.48
C HIS A 323 -15.21 -4.45 -6.24
N LEU A 324 -14.02 -4.61 -5.68
CA LEU A 324 -13.17 -3.54 -5.17
C LEU A 324 -11.91 -3.37 -6.01
N CYS A 325 -11.53 -2.13 -6.30
CA CYS A 325 -10.23 -1.83 -6.88
C CYS A 325 -9.57 -0.64 -6.21
N MET A 326 -8.24 -0.70 -6.08
CA MET A 326 -7.44 0.38 -5.51
C MET A 326 -6.02 0.40 -6.09
N MET A 327 -5.41 1.59 -6.11
CA MET A 327 -4.05 1.74 -6.62
C MET A 327 -2.96 1.36 -5.61
N PRO A 328 -3.06 1.69 -4.31
CA PRO A 328 -2.09 1.28 -3.31
C PRO A 328 -2.13 -0.22 -3.00
N HIS A 329 -1.01 -0.75 -2.47
CA HIS A 329 -0.76 -2.18 -2.26
C HIS A 329 -1.00 -2.60 -0.81
N LEU A 330 -2.21 -3.04 -0.46
CA LEU A 330 -2.50 -3.53 0.88
C LEU A 330 -1.80 -4.87 1.20
N GLU A 331 -1.56 -5.70 0.20
CA GLU A 331 -0.86 -6.99 0.35
C GLU A 331 0.60 -6.84 0.77
N ARG A 332 1.14 -5.64 0.67
CA ARG A 332 2.51 -5.27 1.08
C ARG A 332 2.57 -4.50 2.38
N ALA A 333 1.48 -4.50 3.16
CA ALA A 333 1.37 -3.77 4.41
C ALA A 333 0.64 -4.54 5.51
N ILE A 334 0.45 -5.86 5.37
CA ILE A 334 -0.26 -6.69 6.34
C ILE A 334 0.54 -7.01 7.61
N PHE A 335 1.84 -6.78 7.60
CA PHE A 335 2.71 -6.97 8.77
C PHE A 335 3.35 -5.64 9.21
N PRO A 336 3.55 -5.40 10.51
CA PRO A 336 4.21 -4.18 10.99
C PRO A 336 5.56 -3.92 10.34
N TRP A 337 6.39 -4.95 10.16
CA TRP A 337 7.72 -4.84 9.55
C TRP A 337 7.73 -4.46 8.06
N GLN A 338 6.60 -4.60 7.36
CA GLN A 338 6.46 -4.16 5.97
C GLN A 338 6.24 -2.65 5.84
N ASN A 339 5.90 -1.97 6.94
CA ASN A 339 5.57 -0.55 6.93
C ASN A 339 6.85 0.28 7.15
N ALA A 340 7.00 1.39 6.41
CA ALA A 340 8.11 2.31 6.60
C ALA A 340 8.05 3.03 7.96
N TRP A 341 6.84 3.18 8.49
CA TRP A 341 6.57 3.67 9.84
C TRP A 341 5.38 2.93 10.43
N TYR A 342 5.46 2.57 11.69
CA TYR A 342 4.38 1.94 12.46
C TYR A 342 4.41 2.47 13.89
N PRO A 343 3.25 2.69 14.58
CA PRO A 343 3.22 3.22 15.93
C PRO A 343 4.13 2.43 16.89
N ALA A 344 4.92 3.15 17.68
CA ALA A 344 5.95 2.53 18.53
C ALA A 344 5.36 1.57 19.59
N ASP A 345 4.21 1.93 20.15
CA ASP A 345 3.45 1.13 21.11
C ASP A 345 2.78 -0.11 20.50
N ARG A 346 2.81 -0.23 19.15
CA ARG A 346 2.17 -1.31 18.40
C ARG A 346 3.17 -2.20 17.64
N ARG A 347 4.48 -2.03 17.87
CA ARG A 347 5.53 -2.79 17.17
C ARG A 347 5.49 -4.31 17.42
N GLN A 348 4.81 -4.74 18.47
CA GLN A 348 4.64 -6.15 18.82
C GLN A 348 3.41 -6.78 18.14
N ASP A 349 2.65 -6.03 17.36
CA ASP A 349 1.54 -6.58 16.59
C ASP A 349 2.05 -7.66 15.62
N GLU A 350 1.34 -8.77 15.55
CA GLU A 350 1.62 -9.85 14.59
C GLU A 350 1.18 -9.46 13.17
N VAL A 351 0.11 -8.65 13.08
CA VAL A 351 -0.49 -8.19 11.82
C VAL A 351 -0.97 -6.75 11.94
N THR A 352 -1.13 -6.08 10.81
CA THR A 352 -1.78 -4.77 10.72
C THR A 352 -3.28 -4.93 10.43
N PRO A 353 -4.09 -3.86 10.55
CA PRO A 353 -5.51 -3.92 10.22
C PRO A 353 -5.81 -4.35 8.77
N TRP A 354 -4.87 -4.23 7.83
CA TRP A 354 -5.07 -4.63 6.43
C TRP A 354 -5.43 -6.09 6.24
N ILE A 355 -5.01 -6.99 7.14
CA ILE A 355 -5.36 -8.42 7.05
C ILE A 355 -6.88 -8.63 7.14
N GLU A 356 -7.58 -7.73 7.86
CA GLU A 356 -9.03 -7.81 8.05
C GLU A 356 -9.81 -7.77 6.73
N ALA A 357 -9.30 -7.04 5.75
CA ALA A 357 -9.92 -6.99 4.41
C ALA A 357 -10.06 -8.39 3.79
N PHE A 358 -9.02 -9.21 3.90
CA PHE A 358 -9.02 -10.59 3.37
C PHE A 358 -9.87 -11.53 4.24
N VAL A 359 -9.85 -11.35 5.55
CA VAL A 359 -10.68 -12.12 6.50
C VAL A 359 -12.16 -11.85 6.27
N ASN A 360 -12.54 -10.59 6.04
CA ASN A 360 -13.91 -10.21 5.71
C ASN A 360 -14.38 -10.86 4.41
N ALA A 361 -13.53 -10.84 3.38
CA ALA A 361 -13.82 -11.52 2.12
C ALA A 361 -14.11 -13.02 2.34
N ARG A 362 -13.25 -13.70 3.08
CA ARG A 362 -13.41 -15.13 3.37
C ARG A 362 -14.70 -15.40 4.15
N LYS A 363 -14.95 -14.66 5.24
CA LYS A 363 -16.17 -14.81 6.06
C LYS A 363 -17.44 -14.58 5.24
N TRP A 364 -17.41 -13.57 4.37
CA TRP A 364 -18.56 -13.29 3.52
C TRP A 364 -18.85 -14.44 2.54
N VAL A 365 -17.81 -15.01 1.89
CA VAL A 365 -17.99 -16.15 0.99
C VAL A 365 -18.53 -17.38 1.74
N GLU A 366 -18.07 -17.63 2.94
CA GLU A 366 -18.60 -18.74 3.77
C GLU A 366 -20.07 -18.54 4.10
N ALA A 367 -20.51 -17.33 4.34
CA ALA A 367 -21.90 -17.02 4.63
C ALA A 367 -22.83 -17.14 3.40
N GLN A 368 -22.27 -17.28 2.17
CA GLN A 368 -23.07 -17.54 0.95
C GLN A 368 -23.27 -19.04 0.68
N LYS A 369 -22.56 -19.92 1.39
CA LYS A 369 -22.69 -21.39 1.29
C LYS A 369 -23.79 -21.91 2.19
#